data_71d426ecc580e865bba6263d12cf697d
#
_entry.id   71d426ecc580e865bba6263d12cf697d
#
_cell.length_a   1.000
_cell.length_b   1.000
_cell.length_c   1.000
_cell.angle_alpha   90.00
_cell.angle_beta   90.00
_cell.angle_gamma   90.00
#
_symmetry.space_group_name_H-M   'P 1'
#
loop_
_entity.id
_entity.type
_entity.pdbx_description
1 polymer ?
#
loop_
_entity_poly.entity_id
_entity_poly.type
_entity_poly.pdbx_seq_one_letter_code
_entity_poly.pdbx_strand_id
1 'polypeptide(L)'
;MPRVIDRRDRQLVIGAGAMLLVLVAVAALMGPAQVTGSAALPSSYSPAWGGAKGAYLLLGELGYNPERWEDPAADLGVPGRGAVLILADPTRPPNGEDRAAIRRFVESGGRVLATGQTAEPFLPEASPFIGGAMWNEPEKFAAVAPSPLARGVSQISMLAPTEWQPKSLEQVTIFGNDKTAAVVSWGFGAGEVIWWAAPTPLTNGGIREAGNLALFLNSVGPSAGTRVLWDEYYHGVRGSLWSFFAQTPVPWALAQFGLVFLALLFTFSRRQGPARVPATPSRLAPLEFVDTLGDLYYTARAGPAAVGIACGRLRFLLTRQLGLPSNASGHAISRSASERLGWDESALADLLGRAERAMRSLELGNEQALPLVREIHEHITRLQIGDSTHRKETR
;
A
#
# COMPACT_ATOMS: atom_id res chain seq x y z
N MET A 1 -3.65 -36.28 0.23
CA MET A 1 -3.28 -34.88 -0.12
C MET A 1 -3.29 -34.04 1.15
N PRO A 2 -2.19 -33.39 1.57
CA PRO A 2 -2.16 -32.59 2.76
C PRO A 2 -3.03 -31.34 2.54
N ARG A 3 -3.88 -31.00 3.50
CA ARG A 3 -4.65 -29.76 3.50
C ARG A 3 -3.66 -28.60 3.61
N VAL A 4 -3.59 -27.81 2.56
CA VAL A 4 -2.61 -26.72 2.40
C VAL A 4 -2.85 -25.55 3.37
N ILE A 5 -4.02 -25.44 3.97
CA ILE A 5 -4.42 -24.32 4.84
C ILE A 5 -5.06 -24.86 6.11
N ASP A 6 -4.53 -24.45 7.28
CA ASP A 6 -5.10 -24.77 8.58
C ASP A 6 -6.47 -24.08 8.77
N ARG A 7 -7.31 -24.64 9.66
CA ARG A 7 -8.67 -24.14 9.92
C ARG A 7 -8.68 -22.69 10.43
N ARG A 8 -7.64 -22.30 11.17
CA ARG A 8 -7.43 -20.93 11.67
C ARG A 8 -7.05 -19.96 10.55
N ASP A 9 -6.18 -20.39 9.64
CA ASP A 9 -5.75 -19.57 8.50
C ASP A 9 -6.91 -19.33 7.53
N ARG A 10 -7.76 -20.34 7.33
CA ARG A 10 -8.99 -20.21 6.53
C ARG A 10 -9.96 -19.19 7.14
N GLN A 11 -10.11 -19.16 8.47
CA GLN A 11 -10.95 -18.18 9.15
C GLN A 11 -10.38 -16.75 9.02
N LEU A 12 -9.05 -16.58 9.10
CA LEU A 12 -8.39 -15.30 8.88
C LEU A 12 -8.54 -14.80 7.44
N VAL A 13 -8.39 -15.69 6.45
CA VAL A 13 -8.59 -15.33 5.03
C VAL A 13 -10.05 -14.95 4.75
N ILE A 14 -11.01 -15.69 5.32
CA ILE A 14 -12.44 -15.37 5.19
C ILE A 14 -12.76 -14.04 5.89
N GLY A 15 -12.22 -13.80 7.10
CA GLY A 15 -12.40 -12.55 7.84
C GLY A 15 -11.80 -11.35 7.11
N ALA A 16 -10.59 -11.48 6.57
CA ALA A 16 -9.94 -10.45 5.77
C ALA A 16 -10.71 -10.17 4.47
N GLY A 17 -11.20 -11.21 3.79
CA GLY A 17 -12.04 -11.07 2.60
C GLY A 17 -13.38 -10.40 2.88
N ALA A 18 -14.04 -10.75 3.98
CA ALA A 18 -15.29 -10.11 4.41
C ALA A 18 -15.06 -8.64 4.78
N MET A 19 -13.98 -8.31 5.49
CA MET A 19 -13.61 -6.95 5.84
C MET A 19 -13.30 -6.11 4.59
N LEU A 20 -12.62 -6.68 3.61
CA LEU A 20 -12.35 -6.03 2.33
C LEU A 20 -13.65 -5.74 1.56
N LEU A 21 -14.58 -6.71 1.52
CA LEU A 21 -15.89 -6.54 0.90
C LEU A 21 -16.71 -5.42 1.59
N VAL A 22 -16.69 -5.36 2.91
CA VAL A 22 -17.32 -4.28 3.67
C VAL A 22 -16.68 -2.93 3.35
N LEU A 23 -15.35 -2.84 3.31
CA LEU A 23 -14.64 -1.60 2.94
C LEU A 23 -14.95 -1.15 1.51
N VAL A 24 -15.02 -2.07 0.56
CA VAL A 24 -15.40 -1.78 -0.82
C VAL A 24 -16.86 -1.35 -0.91
N ALA A 25 -17.77 -2.01 -0.19
CA ALA A 25 -19.17 -1.64 -0.13
C ALA A 25 -19.36 -0.26 0.51
N VAL A 26 -18.67 0.03 1.61
CA VAL A 26 -18.67 1.36 2.26
C VAL A 26 -18.11 2.42 1.32
N ALA A 27 -16.99 2.16 0.65
CA ALA A 27 -16.41 3.08 -0.33
C ALA A 27 -17.33 3.31 -1.53
N ALA A 28 -18.06 2.29 -1.98
CA ALA A 28 -19.04 2.40 -3.07
C ALA A 28 -20.31 3.16 -2.64
N LEU A 29 -20.76 2.97 -1.39
CA LEU A 29 -21.92 3.67 -0.82
C LEU A 29 -21.58 5.12 -0.42
N MET A 30 -20.35 5.35 0.03
CA MET A 30 -19.87 6.70 0.36
C MET A 30 -19.49 7.48 -0.89
N GLY A 31 -19.63 6.98 -2.10
CA GLY A 31 -19.34 7.65 -3.38
C GLY A 31 -18.30 8.75 -3.29
N PRO A 32 -17.58 9.16 -4.28
CA PRO A 32 -16.76 10.35 -4.14
C PRO A 32 -17.67 11.44 -3.60
N ALA A 33 -17.33 11.96 -2.40
CA ALA A 33 -18.06 13.08 -1.81
C ALA A 33 -18.25 14.09 -2.94
N GLN A 34 -19.50 14.32 -3.32
CA GLN A 34 -19.83 15.41 -4.21
C GLN A 34 -19.24 16.62 -3.49
N VAL A 35 -18.09 17.10 -3.97
CA VAL A 35 -17.50 18.33 -3.41
C VAL A 35 -18.44 19.43 -3.83
N THR A 36 -19.52 19.55 -3.06
CA THR A 36 -20.42 20.67 -3.12
C THR A 36 -19.60 21.87 -2.67
N GLY A 37 -19.11 22.65 -3.63
CA GLY A 37 -18.51 23.93 -3.37
C GLY A 37 -17.04 24.11 -3.68
N SER A 38 -16.26 23.11 -4.05
CA SER A 38 -14.95 23.41 -4.66
C SER A 38 -15.12 23.48 -6.17
N ALA A 39 -14.58 24.55 -6.75
CA ALA A 39 -14.57 24.83 -8.18
C ALA A 39 -14.00 23.60 -8.95
N ALA A 40 -14.87 22.64 -9.29
CA ALA A 40 -14.51 21.62 -10.23
C ALA A 40 -14.23 22.35 -11.55
N LEU A 41 -13.02 22.17 -12.09
CA LEU A 41 -12.66 22.74 -13.38
C LEU A 41 -13.70 22.35 -14.43
N PRO A 42 -14.11 23.28 -15.33
CA PRO A 42 -15.07 23.03 -16.37
C PRO A 42 -14.47 22.20 -17.52
N SER A 43 -13.86 21.09 -17.16
CA SER A 43 -13.26 20.14 -18.08
C SER A 43 -14.32 19.28 -18.76
N SER A 44 -14.13 19.01 -20.04
CA SER A 44 -14.97 18.09 -20.84
C SER A 44 -14.90 16.64 -20.41
N TYR A 45 -13.94 16.28 -19.55
CA TYR A 45 -13.82 14.96 -18.94
C TYR A 45 -14.66 14.81 -17.67
N SER A 46 -14.92 15.93 -16.97
CA SER A 46 -15.50 15.91 -15.62
C SER A 46 -17.04 15.82 -15.65
N PRO A 47 -17.64 14.75 -15.07
CA PRO A 47 -19.07 14.65 -14.86
C PRO A 47 -19.56 15.41 -13.59
N ALA A 48 -18.65 15.99 -12.81
CA ALA A 48 -18.99 16.74 -11.60
C ALA A 48 -19.88 17.96 -11.93
N TRP A 49 -20.52 18.54 -10.92
CA TRP A 49 -21.41 19.71 -11.08
C TRP A 49 -20.74 20.88 -11.82
N GLY A 50 -19.51 21.21 -11.44
CA GLY A 50 -18.70 22.26 -12.10
C GLY A 50 -17.98 21.79 -13.36
N GLY A 51 -17.98 20.49 -13.69
CA GLY A 51 -17.41 19.96 -14.93
C GLY A 51 -18.28 20.29 -16.14
N ALA A 52 -17.77 20.04 -17.36
CA ALA A 52 -18.44 20.39 -18.60
C ALA A 52 -18.66 19.20 -19.56
N LYS A 53 -18.60 17.97 -19.02
CA LYS A 53 -18.79 16.75 -19.85
C LYS A 53 -20.15 16.73 -20.56
N GLY A 54 -21.19 17.21 -19.89
CA GLY A 54 -22.53 17.30 -20.48
C GLY A 54 -22.58 18.22 -21.70
N ALA A 55 -21.98 19.40 -21.60
CA ALA A 55 -21.88 20.35 -22.72
C ALA A 55 -21.10 19.78 -23.91
N TYR A 56 -19.99 19.12 -23.64
CA TYR A 56 -19.16 18.46 -24.65
C TYR A 56 -19.91 17.34 -25.39
N LEU A 57 -20.59 16.47 -24.66
CA LEU A 57 -21.37 15.38 -25.26
C LEU A 57 -22.57 15.93 -26.05
N LEU A 58 -23.24 16.96 -25.53
CA LEU A 58 -24.36 17.61 -26.21
C LEU A 58 -23.95 18.19 -27.56
N LEU A 59 -22.75 18.78 -27.69
CA LEU A 59 -22.27 19.26 -28.98
C LEU A 59 -22.19 18.10 -30.01
N GLY A 60 -21.69 16.93 -29.58
CA GLY A 60 -21.66 15.74 -30.45
C GLY A 60 -23.04 15.30 -30.89
N GLU A 61 -24.01 15.25 -29.98
CA GLU A 61 -25.39 14.88 -30.27
C GLU A 61 -26.11 15.88 -31.20
N LEU A 62 -25.71 17.15 -31.16
CA LEU A 62 -26.24 18.20 -32.03
C LEU A 62 -25.54 18.30 -33.40
N GLY A 63 -24.65 17.36 -33.72
CA GLY A 63 -23.97 17.26 -35.00
C GLY A 63 -22.77 18.19 -35.18
N TYR A 64 -22.24 18.76 -34.08
CA TYR A 64 -20.91 19.37 -34.09
C TYR A 64 -19.84 18.26 -34.12
N ASN A 65 -18.60 18.62 -34.42
CA ASN A 65 -17.46 17.72 -34.31
C ASN A 65 -16.53 18.25 -33.20
N PRO A 66 -16.88 18.01 -31.91
CA PRO A 66 -16.06 18.47 -30.79
C PRO A 66 -14.82 17.61 -30.65
N GLU A 67 -13.67 18.24 -30.57
CA GLU A 67 -12.37 17.64 -30.36
C GLU A 67 -11.79 18.17 -29.03
N ARG A 68 -11.24 17.27 -28.17
CA ARG A 68 -10.47 17.70 -27.00
C ARG A 68 -9.09 18.08 -27.45
N TRP A 69 -8.72 19.32 -27.19
CA TRP A 69 -7.40 19.84 -27.53
C TRP A 69 -6.48 19.70 -26.32
N GLU A 70 -5.51 18.81 -26.42
CA GLU A 70 -4.60 18.45 -25.33
C GLU A 70 -3.16 18.94 -25.55
N ASP A 71 -2.93 19.70 -26.63
CA ASP A 71 -1.64 20.24 -27.02
C ASP A 71 -1.56 21.76 -26.74
N PRO A 72 -0.37 22.36 -26.65
CA PRO A 72 -0.20 23.81 -26.56
C PRO A 72 -0.94 24.53 -27.70
N ALA A 73 -1.40 25.74 -27.41
CA ALA A 73 -2.02 26.56 -28.47
C ALA A 73 -1.06 26.91 -29.62
N ALA A 74 0.25 26.87 -29.38
CA ALA A 74 1.27 27.01 -30.41
C ALA A 74 1.11 26.00 -31.54
N ASP A 75 0.58 24.81 -31.24
CA ASP A 75 0.36 23.71 -32.18
C ASP A 75 -0.99 23.79 -32.92
N LEU A 76 -1.80 24.87 -32.66
CA LEU A 76 -3.04 25.15 -33.42
C LEU A 76 -2.74 25.40 -34.92
N GLY A 77 -2.34 24.37 -35.64
CA GLY A 77 -2.05 24.43 -37.08
C GLY A 77 -3.29 24.59 -37.97
N VAL A 78 -4.43 24.99 -37.41
CA VAL A 78 -5.74 25.03 -38.06
C VAL A 78 -6.06 26.45 -38.52
N PRO A 79 -6.53 26.63 -39.77
CA PRO A 79 -7.13 27.91 -40.17
C PRO A 79 -8.29 28.23 -39.24
N GLY A 80 -8.34 29.45 -38.68
CA GLY A 80 -9.40 29.87 -37.75
C GLY A 80 -10.81 29.81 -38.33
N ARG A 81 -10.94 30.01 -39.63
CA ARG A 81 -12.25 30.07 -40.31
C ARG A 81 -13.02 28.74 -40.15
N GLY A 82 -14.22 28.81 -39.58
CA GLY A 82 -15.07 27.65 -39.33
C GLY A 82 -14.65 26.82 -38.10
N ALA A 83 -13.76 27.35 -37.25
CA ALA A 83 -13.36 26.73 -36.01
C ALA A 83 -13.65 27.60 -34.80
N VAL A 84 -14.00 26.95 -33.69
CA VAL A 84 -14.22 27.57 -32.38
C VAL A 84 -13.29 26.94 -31.36
N LEU A 85 -12.50 27.76 -30.67
CA LEU A 85 -11.68 27.34 -29.56
C LEU A 85 -12.41 27.71 -28.23
N ILE A 86 -12.64 26.73 -27.38
CA ILE A 86 -13.26 26.93 -26.05
C ILE A 86 -12.16 26.87 -24.99
N LEU A 87 -11.92 27.99 -24.32
CA LEU A 87 -11.00 28.15 -23.19
C LEU A 87 -11.83 28.29 -21.91
N ALA A 88 -12.22 27.19 -21.31
CA ALA A 88 -13.13 27.14 -20.19
C ALA A 88 -12.37 27.29 -18.85
N ASP A 89 -12.13 28.51 -18.39
CA ASP A 89 -11.44 28.82 -17.14
C ASP A 89 -10.06 28.15 -17.00
N PRO A 90 -9.13 28.45 -17.91
CA PRO A 90 -7.81 27.83 -17.95
C PRO A 90 -7.03 28.08 -16.66
N THR A 91 -6.35 27.07 -16.13
CA THR A 91 -5.59 27.17 -14.87
C THR A 91 -4.10 27.46 -15.08
N ARG A 92 -3.59 27.25 -16.30
CA ARG A 92 -2.19 27.51 -16.65
C ARG A 92 -2.13 28.71 -17.59
N PRO A 93 -1.22 29.65 -17.38
CA PRO A 93 -1.04 30.78 -18.29
C PRO A 93 -0.41 30.31 -19.62
N PRO A 94 -0.74 30.98 -20.74
CA PRO A 94 -0.09 30.74 -22.02
C PRO A 94 1.34 31.31 -22.03
N ASN A 95 2.21 30.70 -22.80
CA ASN A 95 3.51 31.28 -23.14
C ASN A 95 3.38 32.30 -24.29
N GLY A 96 4.51 32.87 -24.75
CA GLY A 96 4.50 33.85 -25.84
C GLY A 96 4.06 33.29 -27.19
N GLU A 97 4.42 32.04 -27.48
CA GLU A 97 4.07 31.36 -28.73
C GLU A 97 2.60 30.99 -28.77
N ASP A 98 2.05 30.54 -27.63
CA ASP A 98 0.64 30.23 -27.46
C ASP A 98 -0.23 31.47 -27.71
N ARG A 99 0.12 32.61 -27.11
CA ARG A 99 -0.59 33.89 -27.32
C ARG A 99 -0.57 34.31 -28.79
N ALA A 100 0.61 34.19 -29.43
CA ALA A 100 0.74 34.55 -30.83
C ALA A 100 -0.08 33.60 -31.76
N ALA A 101 -0.17 32.32 -31.40
CA ALA A 101 -0.95 31.33 -32.14
C ALA A 101 -2.47 31.59 -32.01
N ILE A 102 -2.97 31.85 -30.80
CA ILE A 102 -4.38 32.19 -30.58
C ILE A 102 -4.73 33.52 -31.29
N ARG A 103 -3.84 34.51 -31.24
CA ARG A 103 -4.03 35.76 -31.96
C ARG A 103 -4.17 35.50 -33.47
N ARG A 104 -3.26 34.75 -34.10
CA ARG A 104 -3.35 34.34 -35.52
C ARG A 104 -4.61 33.55 -35.83
N PHE A 105 -5.02 32.65 -34.92
CA PHE A 105 -6.24 31.88 -35.07
C PHE A 105 -7.47 32.79 -35.21
N VAL A 106 -7.62 33.77 -34.31
CA VAL A 106 -8.72 34.74 -34.38
C VAL A 106 -8.58 35.66 -35.60
N GLU A 107 -7.39 36.18 -35.90
CA GLU A 107 -7.14 37.03 -37.06
C GLU A 107 -7.54 36.36 -38.36
N SER A 108 -7.36 35.02 -38.46
CA SER A 108 -7.71 34.24 -39.64
C SER A 108 -9.21 33.84 -39.74
N GLY A 109 -10.04 34.31 -38.81
CA GLY A 109 -11.48 34.10 -38.80
C GLY A 109 -11.97 33.05 -37.83
N GLY A 110 -11.14 32.65 -36.87
CA GLY A 110 -11.51 31.77 -35.75
C GLY A 110 -12.35 32.50 -34.72
N ARG A 111 -13.15 31.72 -34.00
CA ARG A 111 -13.90 32.20 -32.83
C ARG A 111 -13.26 31.63 -31.56
N VAL A 112 -13.08 32.48 -30.56
CA VAL A 112 -12.65 32.03 -29.22
C VAL A 112 -13.76 32.30 -28.23
N LEU A 113 -14.21 31.27 -27.54
CA LEU A 113 -15.07 31.35 -26.37
C LEU A 113 -14.22 31.13 -25.12
N ALA A 114 -14.06 32.15 -24.31
CA ALA A 114 -13.23 32.09 -23.12
C ALA A 114 -14.02 32.51 -21.87
N THR A 115 -13.70 31.92 -20.72
CA THR A 115 -14.41 32.18 -19.48
C THR A 115 -13.47 32.51 -18.32
N GLY A 116 -13.93 33.40 -17.43
CA GLY A 116 -13.20 33.77 -16.22
C GLY A 116 -12.07 34.75 -16.45
N GLN A 117 -11.43 35.21 -15.35
CA GLN A 117 -10.29 36.13 -15.40
C GLN A 117 -9.03 35.45 -15.94
N THR A 118 -8.87 34.16 -15.63
CA THR A 118 -7.71 33.37 -16.02
C THR A 118 -7.54 33.23 -17.54
N ALA A 119 -8.59 33.51 -18.30
CA ALA A 119 -8.54 33.55 -19.77
C ALA A 119 -7.93 34.87 -20.32
N GLU A 120 -7.77 35.92 -19.53
CA GLU A 120 -7.24 37.21 -20.01
C GLU A 120 -5.91 37.12 -20.76
N PRO A 121 -4.90 36.36 -20.26
CA PRO A 121 -3.60 36.32 -20.95
C PRO A 121 -3.63 35.67 -22.34
N PHE A 122 -4.72 34.96 -22.68
CA PHE A 122 -4.91 34.29 -23.97
C PHE A 122 -5.54 35.21 -25.03
N LEU A 123 -6.28 36.21 -24.59
CA LEU A 123 -7.15 36.98 -25.46
C LEU A 123 -6.53 38.30 -25.88
N PRO A 124 -6.62 38.67 -27.15
CA PRO A 124 -6.22 39.99 -27.60
C PRO A 124 -7.13 41.06 -26.97
N GLU A 125 -6.54 42.11 -26.39
CA GLU A 125 -7.23 43.30 -25.85
C GLU A 125 -8.19 43.03 -24.67
N ALA A 126 -8.14 41.84 -24.05
CA ALA A 126 -8.96 41.55 -22.87
C ALA A 126 -8.53 42.33 -21.62
N SER A 127 -9.49 42.60 -20.75
CA SER A 127 -9.24 43.31 -19.47
C SER A 127 -10.26 42.94 -18.39
N PRO A 128 -10.49 41.66 -18.11
CA PRO A 128 -11.27 41.28 -16.96
C PRO A 128 -10.46 41.52 -15.68
N PHE A 129 -11.14 41.84 -14.59
CA PHE A 129 -10.54 41.93 -13.26
C PHE A 129 -11.45 41.29 -12.21
N ILE A 130 -10.89 40.93 -11.06
CA ILE A 130 -11.69 40.36 -9.97
C ILE A 130 -12.50 41.47 -9.34
N GLY A 131 -13.83 41.40 -9.41
CA GLY A 131 -14.73 42.24 -8.69
C GLY A 131 -14.69 42.02 -7.18
N GLY A 132 -14.97 43.06 -6.40
CA GLY A 132 -14.91 43.00 -4.94
C GLY A 132 -15.99 42.12 -4.26
N ALA A 133 -16.94 41.56 -5.01
CA ALA A 133 -18.02 40.75 -4.46
C ALA A 133 -17.75 39.27 -4.61
N MET A 134 -17.64 38.53 -3.51
CA MET A 134 -17.65 37.07 -3.50
C MET A 134 -19.10 36.58 -3.71
N TRP A 135 -19.44 36.26 -4.94
CA TRP A 135 -20.74 35.74 -5.30
C TRP A 135 -20.79 34.25 -4.96
N ASN A 136 -21.66 33.90 -4.05
CA ASN A 136 -21.89 32.49 -3.68
C ASN A 136 -23.05 31.86 -4.43
N GLU A 137 -23.88 32.69 -5.11
CA GLU A 137 -25.08 32.25 -5.83
C GLU A 137 -25.06 32.82 -7.25
N PRO A 138 -25.59 32.04 -8.25
CA PRO A 138 -25.75 32.54 -9.60
C PRO A 138 -26.68 33.74 -9.68
N GLU A 139 -26.24 34.83 -10.31
CA GLU A 139 -27.04 35.99 -10.62
C GLU A 139 -27.64 35.90 -12.02
N LYS A 140 -28.78 36.55 -12.23
CA LYS A 140 -29.43 36.61 -13.54
C LYS A 140 -29.07 37.92 -14.25
N PHE A 141 -28.58 37.79 -15.49
CA PHE A 141 -28.19 38.92 -16.34
C PHE A 141 -29.11 38.98 -17.56
N ALA A 142 -29.67 40.15 -17.81
CA ALA A 142 -30.50 40.41 -18.99
C ALA A 142 -29.63 40.71 -20.22
N ALA A 143 -30.16 40.48 -21.39
CA ALA A 143 -29.57 40.95 -22.64
C ALA A 143 -29.68 42.48 -22.70
N VAL A 144 -28.53 43.16 -22.83
CA VAL A 144 -28.43 44.64 -22.84
C VAL A 144 -28.11 45.19 -24.24
N ALA A 145 -27.67 44.35 -25.16
CA ALA A 145 -27.41 44.72 -26.54
C ALA A 145 -27.95 43.67 -27.52
N PRO A 146 -28.44 44.06 -28.68
CA PRO A 146 -28.82 43.16 -29.74
C PRO A 146 -27.57 42.44 -30.31
N SER A 147 -27.59 41.12 -30.28
CA SER A 147 -26.47 40.30 -30.76
C SER A 147 -26.98 38.92 -31.22
N PRO A 148 -26.28 38.25 -32.18
CA PRO A 148 -26.50 36.84 -32.45
C PRO A 148 -26.39 35.94 -31.21
N LEU A 149 -25.55 36.32 -30.22
CA LEU A 149 -25.39 35.64 -28.94
C LEU A 149 -26.66 35.65 -28.09
N ALA A 150 -27.46 36.74 -28.16
CA ALA A 150 -28.72 36.88 -27.47
C ALA A 150 -29.94 36.34 -28.23
N ARG A 151 -29.74 35.65 -29.33
CA ARG A 151 -30.87 35.12 -30.13
C ARG A 151 -31.68 34.12 -29.34
N GLY A 152 -32.97 34.44 -29.09
CA GLY A 152 -33.88 33.60 -28.32
C GLY A 152 -33.57 33.55 -26.82
N VAL A 153 -32.71 34.42 -26.31
CA VAL A 153 -32.28 34.48 -24.90
C VAL A 153 -32.53 35.87 -24.35
N SER A 154 -33.47 35.99 -23.43
CA SER A 154 -33.73 37.25 -22.73
C SER A 154 -32.87 37.41 -21.45
N GLN A 155 -32.50 36.31 -20.84
CA GLN A 155 -31.79 36.29 -19.57
C GLN A 155 -30.94 35.02 -19.43
N ILE A 156 -29.78 35.15 -18.83
CA ILE A 156 -28.86 34.02 -18.45
C ILE A 156 -28.65 33.99 -16.95
N SER A 157 -28.17 32.88 -16.43
CA SER A 157 -27.78 32.70 -15.01
C SER A 157 -26.30 32.35 -14.92
N MET A 158 -25.53 33.15 -14.15
CA MET A 158 -24.08 32.98 -14.09
C MET A 158 -23.55 33.42 -12.72
N LEU A 159 -22.56 32.67 -12.20
CA LEU A 159 -21.68 33.18 -11.15
C LEU A 159 -20.71 34.14 -11.81
N ALA A 160 -20.75 35.43 -11.48
CA ALA A 160 -19.92 36.43 -12.14
C ALA A 160 -18.95 37.09 -11.15
N PRO A 161 -17.90 36.42 -10.70
CA PRO A 161 -16.90 36.97 -9.78
C PRO A 161 -15.97 37.96 -10.48
N THR A 162 -16.02 37.99 -11.81
CA THR A 162 -15.12 38.78 -12.63
C THR A 162 -15.87 39.93 -13.31
N GLU A 163 -15.36 41.11 -13.22
CA GLU A 163 -15.85 42.30 -13.88
C GLU A 163 -15.07 42.57 -15.17
N TRP A 164 -15.63 43.39 -16.05
CA TRP A 164 -15.01 43.74 -17.31
C TRP A 164 -14.79 45.26 -17.40
N GLN A 165 -13.57 45.60 -17.78
CA GLN A 165 -13.24 47.01 -18.08
C GLN A 165 -12.96 47.14 -19.60
N PRO A 166 -13.88 47.75 -20.40
CA PRO A 166 -13.69 47.85 -21.82
C PRO A 166 -12.46 48.70 -22.18
N LYS A 167 -11.60 48.17 -23.05
CA LYS A 167 -10.44 48.89 -23.61
C LYS A 167 -10.73 49.62 -24.90
N SER A 168 -11.78 49.21 -25.61
CA SER A 168 -12.20 49.82 -26.87
C SER A 168 -13.72 49.86 -27.01
N LEU A 169 -14.22 50.68 -27.91
CA LEU A 169 -15.65 50.77 -28.20
C LEU A 169 -16.19 49.55 -28.99
N GLU A 170 -15.30 48.72 -29.49
CA GLU A 170 -15.65 47.48 -30.20
C GLU A 170 -16.04 46.34 -29.24
N GLN A 171 -15.67 46.49 -27.96
CA GLN A 171 -16.03 45.54 -26.92
C GLN A 171 -17.45 45.78 -26.43
N VAL A 172 -18.38 44.97 -26.89
CA VAL A 172 -19.82 45.15 -26.61
C VAL A 172 -20.26 44.18 -25.50
N THR A 173 -20.83 44.73 -24.44
CA THR A 173 -21.52 43.95 -23.43
C THR A 173 -22.85 43.46 -23.99
N ILE A 174 -23.03 42.13 -24.05
CA ILE A 174 -24.23 41.49 -24.57
C ILE A 174 -25.20 41.13 -23.44
N PHE A 175 -24.70 40.58 -22.35
CA PHE A 175 -25.46 40.31 -21.14
C PHE A 175 -24.78 40.99 -19.96
N GLY A 176 -25.56 41.58 -19.10
CA GLY A 176 -25.02 42.32 -17.94
C GLY A 176 -26.10 43.10 -17.20
N ASN A 177 -25.63 43.92 -16.29
CA ASN A 177 -26.41 44.92 -15.58
C ASN A 177 -25.58 46.25 -15.48
N ASP A 178 -26.05 47.21 -14.73
CA ASP A 178 -25.38 48.53 -14.58
C ASP A 178 -23.97 48.46 -13.96
N LYS A 179 -23.64 47.35 -13.33
CA LYS A 179 -22.39 47.14 -12.60
C LYS A 179 -21.49 46.06 -13.19
N THR A 180 -22.07 45.02 -13.77
CA THR A 180 -21.35 43.80 -14.18
C THR A 180 -21.65 43.48 -15.64
N ALA A 181 -20.61 43.33 -16.46
CA ALA A 181 -20.69 42.76 -17.81
C ALA A 181 -20.45 41.23 -17.69
N ALA A 182 -21.50 40.46 -17.87
CA ALA A 182 -21.46 39.02 -17.74
C ALA A 182 -20.99 38.32 -19.04
N VAL A 183 -21.32 38.88 -20.22
CA VAL A 183 -20.90 38.41 -21.53
C VAL A 183 -20.47 39.61 -22.37
N VAL A 184 -19.26 39.55 -22.90
CA VAL A 184 -18.69 40.57 -23.77
C VAL A 184 -18.24 39.90 -25.07
N SER A 185 -18.46 40.57 -26.22
CA SER A 185 -17.88 40.10 -27.49
C SER A 185 -17.28 41.28 -28.26
N TRP A 186 -16.26 40.93 -29.06
CA TRP A 186 -15.63 41.89 -29.98
C TRP A 186 -15.01 41.17 -31.20
N GLY A 187 -14.94 41.92 -32.29
CA GLY A 187 -14.20 41.49 -33.46
C GLY A 187 -12.70 41.66 -33.29
N PHE A 188 -11.93 40.73 -33.78
CA PHE A 188 -10.48 40.85 -33.90
C PHE A 188 -9.98 40.22 -35.19
N GLY A 189 -9.43 41.02 -36.12
CA GLY A 189 -9.12 40.57 -37.46
C GLY A 189 -10.38 40.16 -38.22
N ALA A 190 -10.38 38.92 -38.78
CA ALA A 190 -11.56 38.35 -39.41
C ALA A 190 -12.42 37.47 -38.46
N GLY A 191 -12.02 37.34 -37.20
CA GLY A 191 -12.66 36.48 -36.22
C GLY A 191 -13.36 37.22 -35.09
N GLU A 192 -13.78 36.49 -34.08
CA GLU A 192 -14.57 36.99 -32.97
C GLU A 192 -14.04 36.40 -31.67
N VAL A 193 -13.96 37.23 -30.63
CA VAL A 193 -13.71 36.83 -29.25
C VAL A 193 -14.97 37.03 -28.44
N ILE A 194 -15.35 36.00 -27.71
CA ILE A 194 -16.47 35.95 -26.78
C ILE A 194 -15.92 35.64 -25.41
N TRP A 195 -16.15 36.52 -24.45
CA TRP A 195 -15.73 36.29 -23.08
C TRP A 195 -16.94 36.23 -22.16
N TRP A 196 -16.93 35.29 -21.23
CA TRP A 196 -17.92 35.18 -20.17
C TRP A 196 -17.26 35.37 -18.80
N ALA A 197 -17.96 36.04 -17.87
CA ALA A 197 -17.45 36.28 -16.54
C ALA A 197 -17.15 35.01 -15.72
N ALA A 198 -17.83 33.88 -16.06
CA ALA A 198 -17.60 32.58 -15.44
C ALA A 198 -18.03 31.45 -16.38
N PRO A 199 -17.52 30.22 -16.15
CA PRO A 199 -17.89 29.06 -16.94
C PRO A 199 -19.28 28.49 -16.64
N THR A 200 -20.04 29.04 -15.70
CA THR A 200 -21.33 28.52 -15.24
C THR A 200 -22.25 28.05 -16.39
N PRO A 201 -22.44 28.79 -17.53
CA PRO A 201 -23.36 28.37 -18.56
C PRO A 201 -22.96 27.12 -19.32
N LEU A 202 -21.72 26.68 -19.26
CA LEU A 202 -21.25 25.44 -19.91
C LEU A 202 -21.04 24.29 -18.92
N THR A 203 -21.21 24.53 -17.62
CA THR A 203 -21.03 23.48 -16.60
C THR A 203 -22.23 22.54 -16.55
N ASN A 204 -22.00 21.31 -16.08
CA ASN A 204 -23.07 20.31 -15.93
C ASN A 204 -24.21 20.79 -15.03
N GLY A 205 -23.90 21.59 -14.00
CA GLY A 205 -24.88 22.14 -13.08
C GLY A 205 -25.59 23.40 -13.61
N GLY A 206 -24.88 24.25 -14.38
CA GLY A 206 -25.39 25.53 -14.82
C GLY A 206 -26.02 25.58 -16.20
N ILE A 207 -25.72 24.62 -17.08
CA ILE A 207 -26.14 24.65 -18.49
C ILE A 207 -27.65 24.68 -18.69
N ARG A 208 -28.42 24.12 -17.76
CA ARG A 208 -29.87 24.04 -17.83
C ARG A 208 -30.59 25.26 -17.21
N GLU A 209 -29.82 26.15 -16.57
CA GLU A 209 -30.38 27.32 -15.91
C GLU A 209 -30.71 28.43 -16.92
N ALA A 210 -31.83 29.11 -16.73
CA ALA A 210 -32.28 30.23 -17.56
C ALA A 210 -32.05 29.99 -19.08
N GLY A 211 -31.39 30.92 -19.76
CA GLY A 211 -31.02 30.86 -21.18
C GLY A 211 -29.60 30.33 -21.46
N ASN A 212 -28.94 29.71 -20.47
CA ASN A 212 -27.54 29.32 -20.56
C ASN A 212 -27.23 28.37 -21.72
N LEU A 213 -28.07 27.38 -21.95
CA LEU A 213 -27.90 26.45 -23.08
C LEU A 213 -27.95 27.19 -24.41
N ALA A 214 -28.91 28.09 -24.59
CA ALA A 214 -29.03 28.84 -25.83
C ALA A 214 -27.84 29.82 -26.01
N LEU A 215 -27.39 30.49 -24.94
CA LEU A 215 -26.16 31.27 -24.95
C LEU A 215 -24.96 30.44 -25.41
N PHE A 216 -24.80 29.23 -24.84
CA PHE A 216 -23.68 28.35 -25.21
C PHE A 216 -23.73 27.97 -26.68
N LEU A 217 -24.87 27.52 -27.19
CA LEU A 217 -25.02 27.16 -28.59
C LEU A 217 -24.84 28.36 -29.55
N ASN A 218 -25.38 29.53 -29.16
CA ASN A 218 -25.17 30.77 -29.93
C ASN A 218 -23.69 31.18 -29.96
N SER A 219 -22.95 30.96 -28.86
CA SER A 219 -21.54 31.26 -28.80
C SER A 219 -20.67 30.32 -29.65
N VAL A 220 -21.05 29.04 -29.73
CA VAL A 220 -20.39 28.08 -30.65
C VAL A 220 -20.78 28.38 -32.09
N GLY A 221 -22.02 28.80 -32.37
CA GLY A 221 -22.51 29.09 -33.73
C GLY A 221 -23.18 27.87 -34.38
N PRO A 222 -23.35 27.90 -35.72
CA PRO A 222 -24.04 26.82 -36.43
C PRO A 222 -23.23 25.52 -36.43
N SER A 223 -23.91 24.36 -36.33
CA SER A 223 -23.24 23.06 -36.29
C SER A 223 -22.64 22.66 -37.64
N ALA A 224 -23.24 23.07 -38.76
CA ALA A 224 -22.79 22.71 -40.11
C ALA A 224 -21.40 23.28 -40.41
N GLY A 225 -20.40 22.40 -40.45
CA GLY A 225 -19.02 22.75 -40.82
C GLY A 225 -18.21 23.45 -39.72
N THR A 226 -18.74 23.57 -38.51
CA THR A 226 -18.00 24.15 -37.34
C THR A 226 -17.22 23.07 -36.61
N ARG A 227 -15.90 23.23 -36.59
CA ARG A 227 -14.99 22.42 -35.74
C ARG A 227 -14.89 23.06 -34.37
N VAL A 228 -15.13 22.29 -33.34
CA VAL A 228 -15.05 22.77 -31.94
C VAL A 228 -13.84 22.17 -31.25
N LEU A 229 -12.88 23.01 -30.91
CA LEU A 229 -11.70 22.65 -30.15
C LEU A 229 -11.93 22.96 -28.69
N TRP A 230 -12.10 21.96 -27.84
CA TRP A 230 -12.27 22.14 -26.40
C TRP A 230 -10.92 22.01 -25.71
N ASP A 231 -10.39 23.09 -25.18
CA ASP A 231 -9.10 23.11 -24.53
C ASP A 231 -9.12 22.31 -23.22
N GLU A 232 -8.20 21.36 -23.10
CA GLU A 232 -7.89 20.60 -21.92
C GLU A 232 -6.42 20.73 -21.49
N TYR A 233 -5.58 21.24 -22.38
CA TYR A 233 -4.16 21.42 -22.11
C TYR A 233 -3.92 22.40 -20.94
N TYR A 234 -4.62 23.54 -20.97
CA TYR A 234 -4.48 24.55 -19.93
C TYR A 234 -5.25 24.22 -18.63
N HIS A 235 -6.09 23.22 -18.63
CA HIS A 235 -6.62 22.61 -17.41
C HIS A 235 -5.61 21.69 -16.71
N GLY A 236 -4.50 21.36 -17.39
CA GLY A 236 -3.51 20.42 -16.87
C GLY A 236 -3.95 18.95 -16.95
N VAL A 237 -5.08 18.69 -17.56
CA VAL A 237 -5.55 17.35 -17.86
C VAL A 237 -4.82 16.87 -19.08
N ARG A 238 -3.70 16.21 -18.92
CA ARG A 238 -3.18 15.37 -19.98
C ARG A 238 -4.03 14.11 -19.98
N GLY A 239 -4.65 13.77 -21.08
CA GLY A 239 -5.42 12.55 -21.28
C GLY A 239 -4.59 11.27 -21.21
N SER A 240 -3.76 11.17 -20.18
CA SER A 240 -2.97 10.00 -19.89
C SER A 240 -3.88 9.01 -19.16
N LEU A 241 -3.78 7.73 -19.52
CA LEU A 241 -4.42 6.64 -18.78
C LEU A 241 -4.14 6.76 -17.27
N TRP A 242 -2.98 7.29 -16.88
CA TRP A 242 -2.62 7.55 -15.48
C TRP A 242 -3.45 8.65 -14.83
N SER A 243 -3.79 9.73 -15.54
CA SER A 243 -4.66 10.77 -14.96
C SER A 243 -6.09 10.28 -14.79
N PHE A 244 -6.57 9.45 -15.72
CA PHE A 244 -7.86 8.79 -15.62
C PHE A 244 -7.87 7.81 -14.43
N PHE A 245 -6.85 6.95 -14.31
CA PHE A 245 -6.73 6.05 -13.16
C PHE A 245 -6.63 6.79 -11.83
N ALA A 246 -5.86 7.89 -11.78
CA ALA A 246 -5.67 8.68 -10.55
C ALA A 246 -6.97 9.33 -10.03
N GLN A 247 -7.91 9.63 -10.93
CA GLN A 247 -9.21 10.23 -10.59
C GLN A 247 -10.28 9.19 -10.24
N THR A 248 -9.98 7.91 -10.42
CA THR A 248 -10.88 6.80 -10.05
C THR A 248 -10.53 6.26 -8.65
N PRO A 249 -11.40 5.50 -7.98
CA PRO A 249 -11.04 4.81 -6.74
C PRO A 249 -10.06 3.64 -6.93
N VAL A 250 -9.63 3.34 -8.17
CA VAL A 250 -8.73 2.23 -8.50
C VAL A 250 -7.38 2.28 -7.78
N PRO A 251 -6.66 3.43 -7.66
CA PRO A 251 -5.41 3.49 -6.89
C PRO A 251 -5.60 3.11 -5.42
N TRP A 252 -6.69 3.53 -4.82
CA TRP A 252 -7.04 3.18 -3.44
C TRP A 252 -7.36 1.69 -3.29
N ALA A 253 -8.09 1.12 -4.24
CA ALA A 253 -8.36 -0.32 -4.29
C ALA A 253 -7.05 -1.11 -4.44
N LEU A 254 -6.15 -0.71 -5.34
CA LEU A 254 -4.83 -1.33 -5.51
C LEU A 254 -3.96 -1.22 -4.25
N ALA A 255 -3.97 -0.07 -3.57
CA ALA A 255 -3.26 0.10 -2.30
C ALA A 255 -3.80 -0.84 -1.22
N GLN A 256 -5.12 -1.01 -1.13
CA GLN A 256 -5.76 -1.95 -0.21
C GLN A 256 -5.41 -3.40 -0.55
N PHE A 257 -5.47 -3.79 -1.82
CA PHE A 257 -5.02 -5.12 -2.26
C PHE A 257 -3.55 -5.37 -1.94
N GLY A 258 -2.69 -4.37 -2.14
CA GLY A 258 -1.28 -4.43 -1.77
C GLY A 258 -1.07 -4.65 -0.27
N LEU A 259 -1.83 -3.96 0.57
CA LEU A 259 -1.80 -4.10 2.03
C LEU A 259 -2.26 -5.50 2.47
N VAL A 260 -3.35 -6.00 1.90
CA VAL A 260 -3.84 -7.36 2.16
C VAL A 260 -2.81 -8.41 1.71
N PHE A 261 -2.23 -8.22 0.53
CA PHE A 261 -1.19 -9.11 0.01
C PHE A 261 0.06 -9.12 0.90
N LEU A 262 0.51 -7.95 1.37
CA LEU A 262 1.60 -7.84 2.34
C LEU A 262 1.25 -8.53 3.67
N ALA A 263 0.05 -8.34 4.19
CA ALA A 263 -0.40 -9.02 5.41
C ALA A 263 -0.41 -10.53 5.24
N LEU A 264 -0.86 -11.04 4.09
CA LEU A 264 -0.80 -12.45 3.74
C LEU A 264 0.65 -12.94 3.65
N LEU A 265 1.55 -12.21 2.97
CA LEU A 265 2.97 -12.55 2.91
C LEU A 265 3.59 -12.62 4.31
N PHE A 266 3.33 -11.63 5.18
CA PHE A 266 3.82 -11.65 6.55
C PHE A 266 3.24 -12.80 7.37
N THR A 267 1.98 -13.15 7.17
CA THR A 267 1.32 -14.27 7.85
C THR A 267 1.91 -15.60 7.41
N PHE A 268 2.09 -15.81 6.10
CA PHE A 268 2.63 -17.07 5.55
C PHE A 268 4.16 -17.15 5.59
N SER A 269 4.88 -16.01 5.64
CA SER A 269 6.34 -16.00 5.76
C SER A 269 6.82 -16.35 7.17
N ARG A 270 5.99 -16.16 8.20
CA ARG A 270 6.29 -16.63 9.54
C ARG A 270 6.21 -18.16 9.54
N ARG A 271 7.34 -18.82 9.39
CA ARG A 271 7.49 -20.22 9.74
C ARG A 271 7.06 -20.40 11.19
N GLN A 272 5.88 -20.92 11.42
CA GLN A 272 5.40 -21.25 12.74
C GLN A 272 6.12 -22.53 13.20
N GLY A 273 7.10 -22.36 14.06
CA GLY A 273 7.80 -23.39 14.76
C GLY A 273 9.21 -23.67 14.25
N PRO A 274 10.08 -24.20 15.14
CA PRO A 274 11.37 -24.73 14.72
C PRO A 274 11.09 -25.84 13.71
N ALA A 275 11.84 -25.85 12.61
CA ALA A 275 11.85 -26.98 11.70
C ALA A 275 12.24 -28.22 12.54
N ARG A 276 11.25 -28.98 13.01
CA ARG A 276 11.53 -30.29 13.57
C ARG A 276 12.07 -31.10 12.41
N VAL A 277 13.37 -31.27 12.41
CA VAL A 277 13.97 -32.34 11.65
C VAL A 277 13.20 -33.57 12.11
N PRO A 278 12.51 -34.33 11.27
CA PRO A 278 11.90 -35.56 11.67
C PRO A 278 13.04 -36.38 12.30
N ALA A 279 12.91 -36.70 13.60
CA ALA A 279 13.84 -37.58 14.23
C ALA A 279 13.73 -38.87 13.41
N THR A 280 14.73 -39.14 12.57
CA THR A 280 14.88 -40.44 11.96
C THR A 280 14.93 -41.38 13.16
N PRO A 281 13.97 -42.29 13.32
CA PRO A 281 14.04 -43.25 14.44
C PRO A 281 15.40 -43.89 14.35
N SER A 282 16.18 -43.80 15.44
CA SER A 282 17.45 -44.47 15.54
C SER A 282 17.17 -45.95 15.20
N ARG A 283 17.70 -46.43 14.11
CA ARG A 283 17.52 -47.80 13.68
C ARG A 283 18.22 -48.80 14.61
N LEU A 284 19.05 -48.30 15.53
CA LEU A 284 19.75 -49.08 16.51
C LEU A 284 18.84 -49.27 17.74
N ALA A 285 18.49 -50.49 18.04
CA ALA A 285 17.87 -50.80 19.30
C ALA A 285 18.82 -50.40 20.44
N PRO A 286 18.32 -49.94 21.62
CA PRO A 286 19.18 -49.51 22.73
C PRO A 286 20.23 -50.56 23.11
N LEU A 287 19.91 -51.83 23.00
CA LEU A 287 20.85 -52.95 23.22
C LEU A 287 21.96 -52.98 22.18
N GLU A 288 21.64 -52.82 20.89
CA GLU A 288 22.61 -52.80 19.80
C GLU A 288 23.61 -51.65 19.92
N PHE A 289 23.15 -50.51 20.42
CA PHE A 289 24.02 -49.38 20.74
C PHE A 289 24.99 -49.69 21.89
N VAL A 290 24.51 -50.36 22.95
CA VAL A 290 25.35 -50.77 24.08
C VAL A 290 26.39 -51.81 23.64
N ASP A 291 25.98 -52.80 22.80
CA ASP A 291 26.90 -53.82 22.27
C ASP A 291 27.97 -53.18 21.38
N THR A 292 27.58 -52.28 20.47
CA THR A 292 28.53 -51.56 19.60
C THR A 292 29.52 -50.72 20.42
N LEU A 293 29.04 -50.05 21.50
CA LEU A 293 29.88 -49.28 22.38
C LEU A 293 30.85 -50.21 23.15
N GLY A 294 30.38 -51.36 23.61
CA GLY A 294 31.19 -52.38 24.28
C GLY A 294 32.31 -52.89 23.37
N ASP A 295 31.98 -53.23 22.13
CA ASP A 295 32.95 -53.68 21.14
C ASP A 295 34.00 -52.60 20.81
N LEU A 296 33.57 -51.34 20.78
CA LEU A 296 34.47 -50.21 20.56
C LEU A 296 35.50 -50.11 21.72
N TYR A 297 35.04 -50.16 22.96
CA TYR A 297 35.92 -50.14 24.15
C TYR A 297 36.86 -51.37 24.17
N TYR A 298 36.36 -52.54 23.78
CA TYR A 298 37.15 -53.74 23.70
C TYR A 298 38.24 -53.66 22.64
N THR A 299 37.86 -53.21 21.44
CA THR A 299 38.79 -53.07 20.30
C THR A 299 39.85 -51.99 20.57
N ALA A 300 39.46 -50.88 21.21
CA ALA A 300 40.35 -49.78 21.59
C ALA A 300 41.28 -50.12 22.75
N ARG A 301 41.22 -51.35 23.34
CA ARG A 301 41.96 -51.74 24.55
C ARG A 301 41.81 -50.70 25.69
N ALA A 302 40.59 -50.16 25.84
CA ALA A 302 40.30 -49.09 26.79
C ALA A 302 39.98 -49.62 28.21
N GLY A 303 40.59 -50.72 28.61
CA GLY A 303 40.42 -51.34 29.93
C GLY A 303 40.61 -50.34 31.12
N PRO A 304 41.69 -49.56 31.14
CA PRO A 304 41.88 -48.57 32.19
C PRO A 304 40.75 -47.51 32.27
N ALA A 305 40.22 -47.07 31.13
CA ALA A 305 39.13 -46.10 31.08
C ALA A 305 37.83 -46.74 31.59
N ALA A 306 37.53 -47.99 31.26
CA ALA A 306 36.36 -48.69 31.74
C ALA A 306 36.39 -48.85 33.27
N VAL A 307 37.55 -49.22 33.83
CA VAL A 307 37.76 -49.28 35.29
C VAL A 307 37.60 -47.90 35.93
N GLY A 308 38.11 -46.84 35.27
CA GLY A 308 37.98 -45.46 35.75
C GLY A 308 36.54 -44.98 35.85
N ILE A 309 35.76 -45.26 34.86
CA ILE A 309 34.33 -44.91 34.80
C ILE A 309 33.56 -45.67 35.92
N ALA A 310 33.77 -46.97 36.00
CA ALA A 310 33.12 -47.82 37.02
C ALA A 310 33.50 -47.39 38.44
N CYS A 311 34.81 -47.20 38.71
CA CYS A 311 35.30 -46.76 40.00
C CYS A 311 34.80 -45.33 40.37
N GLY A 312 34.83 -44.41 39.41
CA GLY A 312 34.30 -43.04 39.61
C GLY A 312 32.81 -43.09 40.00
N ARG A 313 32.02 -43.95 39.36
CA ARG A 313 30.61 -44.12 39.68
C ARG A 313 30.40 -44.73 41.07
N LEU A 314 31.16 -45.73 41.43
CA LEU A 314 31.09 -46.30 42.79
C LEU A 314 31.48 -45.30 43.86
N ARG A 315 32.55 -44.53 43.70
CA ARG A 315 32.97 -43.49 44.61
C ARG A 315 31.91 -42.39 44.73
N PHE A 316 31.34 -41.96 43.64
CA PHE A 316 30.26 -40.94 43.62
C PHE A 316 29.05 -41.43 44.45
N LEU A 317 28.62 -42.63 44.26
CA LEU A 317 27.46 -43.20 44.96
C LEU A 317 27.76 -43.36 46.44
N LEU A 318 28.95 -43.89 46.82
CA LEU A 318 29.37 -44.07 48.21
C LEU A 318 29.53 -42.74 48.92
N THR A 319 30.22 -41.73 48.35
CA THR A 319 30.39 -40.43 48.96
C THR A 319 29.07 -39.71 49.20
N ARG A 320 28.15 -39.84 48.22
CA ARG A 320 26.81 -39.27 48.35
C ARG A 320 25.97 -39.94 49.45
N GLN A 321 26.00 -41.25 49.51
CA GLN A 321 25.21 -42.01 50.50
C GLN A 321 25.78 -41.88 51.90
N LEU A 322 27.11 -41.81 52.04
CA LEU A 322 27.79 -41.68 53.29
C LEU A 322 27.96 -40.21 53.75
N GLY A 323 27.52 -39.23 52.97
CA GLY A 323 27.66 -37.82 53.28
C GLY A 323 29.13 -37.33 53.34
N LEU A 324 30.02 -37.96 52.59
CA LEU A 324 31.44 -37.66 52.53
C LEU A 324 31.72 -36.62 51.42
N PRO A 325 32.75 -35.81 51.57
CA PRO A 325 33.19 -34.92 50.50
C PRO A 325 33.64 -35.71 49.26
N SER A 326 33.42 -35.16 48.07
CA SER A 326 33.71 -35.83 46.78
C SER A 326 35.20 -36.21 46.59
N ASN A 327 36.08 -35.56 47.31
CA ASN A 327 37.54 -35.82 47.31
C ASN A 327 38.01 -36.75 48.45
N ALA A 328 37.07 -37.41 49.17
CA ALA A 328 37.40 -38.34 50.21
C ALA A 328 38.37 -39.46 49.74
N SER A 329 39.36 -39.78 50.55
CA SER A 329 40.33 -40.87 50.25
C SER A 329 39.62 -42.22 50.21
N GLY A 330 40.16 -43.19 49.46
CA GLY A 330 39.62 -44.57 49.41
C GLY A 330 39.51 -45.18 50.83
N HIS A 331 40.46 -44.88 51.72
CA HIS A 331 40.47 -45.38 53.10
C HIS A 331 39.35 -44.74 53.95
N ALA A 332 39.05 -43.43 53.74
CA ALA A 332 37.97 -42.77 54.43
C ALA A 332 36.59 -43.31 53.98
N ILE A 333 36.48 -43.63 52.69
CA ILE A 333 35.26 -44.21 52.10
C ILE A 333 35.03 -45.62 52.65
N SER A 334 36.08 -46.50 52.66
CA SER A 334 35.94 -47.88 53.14
C SER A 334 35.64 -47.97 54.61
N ARG A 335 36.25 -47.10 55.45
CA ARG A 335 35.96 -47.02 56.90
C ARG A 335 34.47 -46.59 57.13
N SER A 336 34.05 -45.52 56.50
CA SER A 336 32.66 -45.05 56.63
C SER A 336 31.64 -46.02 56.09
N ALA A 337 31.98 -46.77 55.01
CA ALA A 337 31.14 -47.83 54.46
C ALA A 337 31.03 -49.00 55.44
N SER A 338 32.13 -49.35 56.14
CA SER A 338 32.10 -50.38 57.19
C SER A 338 31.21 -49.99 58.36
N GLU A 339 31.39 -48.74 58.86
CA GLU A 339 30.64 -48.21 60.00
C GLU A 339 29.13 -48.07 59.74
N ARG A 340 28.76 -47.63 58.52
CA ARG A 340 27.36 -47.26 58.24
C ARG A 340 26.61 -48.30 57.37
N LEU A 341 27.30 -49.06 56.53
CA LEU A 341 26.69 -50.03 55.63
C LEU A 341 27.02 -51.47 55.99
N GLY A 342 27.90 -51.69 57.01
CA GLY A 342 28.32 -53.02 57.44
C GLY A 342 29.18 -53.77 56.38
N TRP A 343 29.88 -53.03 55.55
CA TRP A 343 30.75 -53.62 54.52
C TRP A 343 32.11 -53.94 55.09
N ASP A 344 32.76 -54.93 54.52
CA ASP A 344 34.15 -55.25 54.92
C ASP A 344 35.08 -54.11 54.48
N GLU A 345 35.70 -53.43 55.46
CA GLU A 345 36.59 -52.30 55.26
C GLU A 345 37.79 -52.69 54.39
N SER A 346 38.38 -53.86 54.70
CA SER A 346 39.61 -54.32 54.03
C SER A 346 39.37 -54.71 52.62
N ALA A 347 38.24 -55.35 52.32
CA ALA A 347 37.85 -55.78 50.96
C ALA A 347 37.56 -54.56 50.05
N LEU A 348 36.82 -53.54 50.60
CA LEU A 348 36.51 -52.33 49.82
C LEU A 348 37.73 -51.46 49.60
N ALA A 349 38.63 -51.36 50.63
CA ALA A 349 39.89 -50.62 50.48
C ALA A 349 40.81 -51.27 49.45
N ASP A 350 40.93 -52.61 49.44
CA ASP A 350 41.69 -53.29 48.41
C ASP A 350 41.08 -53.14 47.00
N LEU A 351 39.76 -53.25 46.86
CA LEU A 351 39.08 -53.00 45.57
C LEU A 351 39.36 -51.62 45.03
N LEU A 352 39.19 -50.56 45.84
CA LEU A 352 39.47 -49.18 45.45
C LEU A 352 40.95 -49.02 45.10
N GLY A 353 41.85 -49.59 45.85
CA GLY A 353 43.29 -49.55 45.59
C GLY A 353 43.66 -50.28 44.29
N ARG A 354 43.08 -51.47 44.03
CA ARG A 354 43.26 -52.18 42.74
C ARG A 354 42.75 -51.34 41.58
N ALA A 355 41.58 -50.72 41.71
CA ALA A 355 40.97 -49.90 40.70
C ALA A 355 41.88 -48.67 40.41
N GLU A 356 42.40 -48.00 41.43
CA GLU A 356 43.30 -46.87 41.26
C GLU A 356 44.62 -47.23 40.58
N ARG A 357 45.17 -48.40 40.89
CA ARG A 357 46.38 -48.96 40.19
C ARG A 357 46.07 -49.28 38.75
N ALA A 358 44.94 -49.93 38.50
CA ALA A 358 44.48 -50.30 37.19
C ALA A 358 44.26 -49.05 36.25
N MET A 359 43.74 -47.95 36.79
CA MET A 359 43.58 -46.71 36.07
C MET A 359 44.90 -46.04 35.65
N ARG A 360 45.96 -46.26 36.38
CA ARG A 360 47.31 -45.73 36.08
C ARG A 360 48.15 -46.64 35.20
N SER A 361 47.71 -47.85 34.97
CA SER A 361 48.44 -48.80 34.15
C SER A 361 48.13 -48.59 32.67
N LEU A 362 49.15 -48.36 31.89
CA LEU A 362 49.04 -48.20 30.43
C LEU A 362 48.88 -49.59 29.70
N GLU A 363 49.16 -50.67 30.38
CA GLU A 363 49.23 -52.06 29.83
C GLU A 363 48.08 -52.96 30.31
N LEU A 364 47.07 -52.45 31.03
CA LEU A 364 45.97 -53.27 31.53
C LEU A 364 45.16 -53.86 30.36
N GLY A 365 45.26 -55.16 30.15
CA GLY A 365 44.49 -55.88 29.17
C GLY A 365 43.01 -55.99 29.55
N ASN A 366 42.14 -56.11 28.52
CA ASN A 366 40.71 -56.24 28.72
C ASN A 366 40.31 -57.41 29.60
N GLU A 367 41.07 -58.52 29.52
CA GLU A 367 40.82 -59.73 30.37
C GLU A 367 41.07 -59.44 31.85
N GLN A 368 41.96 -58.55 32.20
CA GLN A 368 42.26 -58.14 33.59
C GLN A 368 41.30 -57.06 34.07
N ALA A 369 40.84 -56.16 33.20
CA ALA A 369 39.91 -55.11 33.52
C ALA A 369 38.47 -55.61 33.77
N LEU A 370 38.01 -56.60 33.02
CA LEU A 370 36.65 -57.10 33.10
C LEU A 370 36.25 -57.66 34.49
N PRO A 371 37.04 -58.53 35.15
CA PRO A 371 36.69 -58.98 36.49
C PRO A 371 36.63 -57.84 37.47
N LEU A 372 37.54 -56.88 37.37
CA LEU A 372 37.55 -55.70 38.26
C LEU A 372 36.34 -54.79 38.06
N VAL A 373 35.90 -54.57 36.84
CA VAL A 373 34.68 -53.81 36.54
C VAL A 373 33.44 -54.56 37.05
N ARG A 374 33.40 -55.88 36.96
CA ARG A 374 32.29 -56.70 37.49
C ARG A 374 32.23 -56.58 39.00
N GLU A 375 33.34 -56.70 39.71
CA GLU A 375 33.40 -56.59 41.18
C GLU A 375 32.96 -55.19 41.63
N ILE A 376 33.35 -54.13 40.92
CA ILE A 376 32.89 -52.76 41.16
C ILE A 376 31.37 -52.66 40.93
N HIS A 377 30.87 -53.29 39.85
CA HIS A 377 29.45 -53.24 39.52
C HIS A 377 28.57 -53.96 40.55
N GLU A 378 29.04 -55.09 41.08
CA GLU A 378 28.36 -55.77 42.17
C GLU A 378 28.18 -54.90 43.40
N HIS A 379 29.20 -54.10 43.75
CA HIS A 379 29.10 -53.16 44.86
C HIS A 379 28.15 -52.02 44.57
N ILE A 380 28.08 -51.52 43.31
CA ILE A 380 27.10 -50.53 42.85
C ILE A 380 25.68 -51.06 42.97
N THR A 381 25.44 -52.30 42.51
CA THR A 381 24.14 -52.95 42.56
C THR A 381 23.70 -53.17 44.03
N ARG A 382 24.62 -53.56 44.93
CA ARG A 382 24.35 -53.74 46.37
C ARG A 382 23.90 -52.42 47.01
N LEU A 383 24.49 -51.27 46.63
CA LEU A 383 24.07 -49.94 47.08
C LEU A 383 22.66 -49.56 46.62
N GLN A 384 22.33 -49.87 45.36
CA GLN A 384 21.02 -49.54 44.79
C GLN A 384 19.87 -50.36 45.35
N ILE A 385 20.13 -51.61 45.70
CA ILE A 385 19.14 -52.48 46.31
C ILE A 385 18.89 -52.04 47.78
N GLY A 386 19.92 -51.63 48.55
CA GLY A 386 19.78 -51.11 49.90
C GLY A 386 18.96 -49.82 49.98
N ASP A 387 19.12 -48.91 48.98
CA ASP A 387 18.37 -47.67 48.91
C ASP A 387 16.89 -47.90 48.57
N SER A 388 16.57 -48.92 47.78
CA SER A 388 15.19 -49.26 47.38
C SER A 388 14.37 -49.90 48.53
N THR A 389 15.01 -50.63 49.45
CA THR A 389 14.38 -51.19 50.63
C THR A 389 14.09 -50.13 51.69
N HIS A 390 15.00 -49.21 51.92
CA HIS A 390 14.80 -48.10 52.88
C HIS A 390 13.71 -47.12 52.46
N ARG A 391 13.46 -46.98 51.17
CA ARG A 391 12.42 -46.08 50.65
C ARG A 391 11.01 -46.69 50.67
N LYS A 392 10.90 -47.99 50.83
CA LYS A 392 9.62 -48.71 50.99
C LYS A 392 9.16 -48.77 52.45
N GLU A 393 10.05 -48.67 53.43
CA GLU A 393 9.70 -48.67 54.88
C GLU A 393 9.32 -47.27 55.43
N THR A 394 9.55 -46.19 54.65
CA THR A 394 9.25 -44.78 55.04
C THR A 394 8.04 -44.20 54.29
N ARG A 395 7.21 -45.00 53.66
CA ARG A 395 5.93 -44.60 53.06
C ARG A 395 4.73 -45.34 53.72
#